data_8d2009e3a49da92896b6e78d77f7a402
#
_entry.id   8d2009e3a49da92896b6e78d77f7a402
#
_cell.length_a   1.000
_cell.length_b   1.000
_cell.length_c   1.000
_cell.angle_alpha   90.00
_cell.angle_beta   90.00
_cell.angle_gamma   90.00
#
_symmetry.space_group_name_H-M   'P 1'
#
loop_
_entity.id
_entity.type
_entity.pdbx_description
1 polymer ?
#
loop_
_entity_poly.entity_id
_entity_poly.type
_entity_poly.pdbx_seq_one_letter_code
_entity_poly.pdbx_strand_id
1 'polypeptide(L)'
;MILICASFSAMNGQNPWLDDYHSARRAWSEQSLWSEASGAGRTHRDLAGFFAGTRFHTAEMIRVETRHEISVRDLARRVLTFSSSSPDVVGDKVEAMLHDVEQRLLPLSHDGWITEVVATTAQEVKR
;
A
#
# COMPACT_ATOMS: atom_id res chain seq x y z
N MET A 1 27.94 0.25 -4.70
CA MET A 1 26.85 0.42 -3.73
C MET A 1 25.54 0.68 -4.44
N ILE A 2 24.51 -0.04 -4.08
CA ILE A 2 23.16 0.11 -4.61
C ILE A 2 22.23 0.43 -3.44
N LEU A 3 21.33 1.41 -3.64
CA LEU A 3 20.29 1.72 -2.67
C LEU A 3 18.95 1.27 -3.22
N ILE A 4 18.22 0.49 -2.43
CA ILE A 4 16.86 0.08 -2.75
C ILE A 4 15.92 0.83 -1.80
N CYS A 5 15.06 1.66 -2.38
CA CYS A 5 14.16 2.53 -1.62
C CYS A 5 12.70 2.09 -1.81
N ALA A 6 11.92 2.16 -0.74
CA ALA A 6 10.50 1.90 -0.77
C ALA A 6 9.77 2.83 0.18
N SER A 7 8.58 3.28 -0.22
CA SER A 7 7.71 4.10 0.62
C SER A 7 6.35 3.42 0.75
N PHE A 8 5.79 3.44 1.95
CA PHE A 8 4.49 2.82 2.23
C PHE A 8 3.84 3.50 3.44
N SER A 9 2.53 3.39 3.54
CA SER A 9 1.82 3.83 4.75
C SER A 9 2.27 2.99 5.94
N ALA A 10 2.68 3.65 7.02
CA ALA A 10 3.19 2.94 8.20
C ALA A 10 2.10 2.04 8.81
N MET A 11 2.45 0.80 9.12
CA MET A 11 1.52 -0.23 9.61
C MET A 11 1.63 -0.49 11.12
N ASN A 12 2.31 0.39 11.85
CA ASN A 12 2.56 0.24 13.29
C ASN A 12 1.50 0.92 14.18
N GLY A 13 0.28 1.08 13.68
CA GLY A 13 -0.81 1.73 14.42
C GLY A 13 -0.86 3.26 14.26
N GLN A 14 0.07 3.85 13.54
CA GLN A 14 0.11 5.31 13.31
C GLN A 14 -0.92 5.79 12.28
N ASN A 15 -1.47 4.87 11.47
CA ASN A 15 -2.51 5.15 10.50
C ASN A 15 -3.79 4.40 10.90
N PRO A 16 -4.64 4.97 11.79
CA PRO A 16 -5.84 4.26 12.25
C PRO A 16 -6.87 4.00 11.15
N TRP A 17 -6.82 4.73 10.05
CA TRP A 17 -7.69 4.56 8.89
C TRP A 17 -7.28 3.40 7.97
N LEU A 18 -6.07 2.88 8.13
CA LEU A 18 -5.45 1.98 7.15
C LEU A 18 -6.18 0.63 7.02
N ASP A 19 -6.63 0.07 8.14
CA ASP A 19 -7.35 -1.21 8.13
C ASP A 19 -8.69 -1.10 7.39
N ASP A 20 -9.45 -0.03 7.64
CA ASP A 20 -10.72 0.21 6.94
C ASP A 20 -10.50 0.46 5.45
N TYR A 21 -9.44 1.17 5.12
CA TYR A 21 -9.05 1.43 3.73
C TYR A 21 -8.74 0.12 2.99
N HIS A 22 -7.92 -0.74 3.56
CA HIS A 22 -7.58 -2.03 2.96
C HIS A 22 -8.78 -2.99 2.93
N SER A 23 -9.62 -2.96 3.94
CA SER A 23 -10.86 -3.77 3.96
C SER A 23 -11.80 -3.37 2.84
N ALA A 24 -12.01 -2.07 2.65
CA ALA A 24 -12.83 -1.56 1.55
C ALA A 24 -12.27 -1.96 0.19
N ARG A 25 -10.97 -1.76 0.00
CA ARG A 25 -10.28 -2.13 -1.25
C ARG A 25 -10.41 -3.62 -1.54
N ARG A 26 -10.18 -4.47 -0.54
CA ARG A 26 -10.26 -5.93 -0.70
C ARG A 26 -11.68 -6.41 -1.03
N ALA A 27 -12.71 -5.79 -0.45
CA ALA A 27 -14.10 -6.14 -0.74
C ALA A 27 -14.43 -6.00 -2.23
N TRP A 28 -13.88 -5.01 -2.91
CA TRP A 28 -14.06 -4.82 -4.34
C TRP A 28 -13.16 -5.74 -5.17
N SER A 29 -11.97 -6.04 -4.69
CA SER A 29 -11.03 -6.95 -5.34
C SER A 29 -11.52 -8.39 -5.32
N GLU A 30 -12.16 -8.83 -4.25
CA GLU A 30 -12.69 -10.18 -4.08
C GLU A 30 -13.81 -10.51 -5.07
N GLN A 31 -14.41 -9.49 -5.68
CA GLN A 31 -15.43 -9.68 -6.70
C GLN A 31 -14.83 -10.05 -8.06
N SER A 32 -13.53 -10.05 -8.20
CA SER A 32 -12.84 -10.47 -9.42
C SER A 32 -12.13 -11.80 -9.18
N LEU A 33 -12.29 -12.74 -10.10
CA LEU A 33 -11.61 -14.04 -10.06
C LEU A 33 -10.10 -13.92 -10.08
N TRP A 34 -9.60 -12.78 -10.51
CA TRP A 34 -8.17 -12.51 -10.63
C TRP A 34 -7.49 -12.28 -9.27
N SER A 35 -8.22 -11.74 -8.31
CA SER A 35 -7.63 -11.40 -7.00
C SER A 35 -7.25 -12.64 -6.19
N GLU A 36 -8.01 -13.72 -6.28
CA GLU A 36 -7.70 -14.98 -5.59
C GLU A 36 -6.45 -15.64 -6.18
N ALA A 37 -6.33 -15.66 -7.49
CA ALA A 37 -5.19 -16.25 -8.17
C ALA A 37 -3.89 -15.50 -7.94
N SER A 38 -3.94 -14.16 -7.80
CA SER A 38 -2.74 -13.35 -7.61
C SER A 38 -2.23 -13.33 -6.17
N GLY A 39 -3.08 -13.63 -5.18
CA GLY A 39 -2.71 -13.70 -3.77
C GLY A 39 -2.13 -15.02 -3.34
N ALA A 40 -2.53 -16.12 -4.00
CA ALA A 40 -2.11 -17.46 -3.62
C ALA A 40 -0.69 -17.75 -4.12
N GLY A 41 0.26 -17.92 -3.20
CA GLY A 41 1.62 -18.35 -3.52
C GLY A 41 2.67 -17.25 -3.58
N ARG A 42 2.33 -16.02 -3.30
CA ARG A 42 3.35 -14.97 -3.16
C ARG A 42 4.08 -15.12 -1.83
N THR A 43 5.31 -15.61 -1.90
CA THR A 43 6.20 -15.63 -0.73
C THR A 43 6.86 -14.27 -0.59
N HIS A 44 6.65 -13.64 0.56
CA HIS A 44 7.33 -12.40 0.89
C HIS A 44 8.77 -12.74 1.30
N ARG A 45 9.73 -12.45 0.43
CA ARG A 45 11.14 -12.55 0.78
C ARG A 45 11.66 -11.17 1.13
N ASP A 46 12.40 -11.09 2.24
CA ASP A 46 13.16 -9.89 2.53
C ASP A 46 14.37 -9.80 1.59
N LEU A 47 15.00 -8.63 1.53
CA LEU A 47 16.13 -8.42 0.63
C LEU A 47 17.32 -9.28 0.99
N ALA A 48 17.55 -9.53 2.29
CA ALA A 48 18.64 -10.40 2.73
C ALA A 48 18.45 -11.81 2.17
N GLY A 49 17.24 -12.36 2.25
CA GLY A 49 16.91 -13.66 1.69
C GLY A 49 17.02 -13.70 0.16
N PHE A 50 16.66 -12.60 -0.49
CA PHE A 50 16.77 -12.49 -1.94
C PHE A 50 18.23 -12.60 -2.44
N PHE A 51 19.16 -11.99 -1.70
CA PHE A 51 20.58 -12.00 -2.08
C PHE A 51 21.36 -13.18 -1.47
N ALA A 52 20.72 -14.05 -0.69
CA ALA A 52 21.38 -15.21 -0.09
C ALA A 52 22.02 -16.10 -1.18
N GLY A 53 23.27 -16.49 -0.96
CA GLY A 53 24.03 -17.30 -1.91
C GLY A 53 24.64 -16.54 -3.07
N THR A 54 24.43 -15.23 -3.16
CA THR A 54 25.06 -14.36 -4.17
C THR A 54 26.24 -13.61 -3.55
N ARG A 55 27.01 -12.91 -4.39
CA ARG A 55 28.08 -12.02 -3.94
C ARG A 55 27.58 -10.67 -3.39
N PHE A 56 26.26 -10.46 -3.40
CA PHE A 56 25.64 -9.26 -2.85
C PHE A 56 25.13 -9.54 -1.46
N HIS A 57 25.19 -8.54 -0.60
CA HIS A 57 24.63 -8.62 0.76
C HIS A 57 24.01 -7.28 1.16
N THR A 58 23.02 -7.35 2.02
CA THR A 58 22.43 -6.16 2.61
C THR A 58 23.34 -5.61 3.70
N ALA A 59 23.51 -4.31 3.71
CA ALA A 59 24.28 -3.59 4.73
C ALA A 59 23.33 -2.77 5.60
N GLU A 60 23.56 -1.48 5.74
CA GLU A 60 22.77 -0.61 6.58
C GLU A 60 21.39 -0.33 5.97
N MET A 61 20.35 -0.28 6.81
CA MET A 61 19.02 0.16 6.43
C MET A 61 18.67 1.45 7.17
N ILE A 62 18.20 2.43 6.42
CA ILE A 62 17.72 3.69 6.96
C ILE A 62 16.20 3.73 6.80
N ARG A 63 15.50 4.13 7.87
CA ARG A 63 14.06 4.33 7.86
C ARG A 63 13.75 5.76 8.28
N VAL A 64 12.92 6.42 7.48
CA VAL A 64 12.44 7.78 7.75
C VAL A 64 10.92 7.77 7.72
N GLU A 65 10.30 8.38 8.71
CA GLU A 65 8.85 8.58 8.73
C GLU A 65 8.53 10.04 8.49
N THR A 66 7.55 10.28 7.61
CA THR A 66 7.04 11.62 7.31
C THR A 66 5.54 11.65 7.49
N ARG A 67 4.99 12.82 7.80
CA ARG A 67 3.55 13.04 7.95
C ARG A 67 3.09 14.07 6.94
N HIS A 68 1.93 13.81 6.34
CA HIS A 68 1.28 14.76 5.46
C HIS A 68 -0.23 14.61 5.52
N GLU A 69 -0.92 15.65 5.10
CA GLU A 69 -2.37 15.61 5.01
C GLU A 69 -2.79 15.23 3.59
N ILE A 70 -3.75 14.33 3.50
CA ILE A 70 -4.33 13.91 2.22
C ILE A 70 -5.85 13.98 2.30
N SER A 71 -6.51 14.45 1.25
CA SER A 71 -7.96 14.44 1.21
C SER A 71 -8.49 13.01 1.11
N VAL A 72 -9.67 12.77 1.69
CA VAL A 72 -10.35 11.47 1.58
C VAL A 72 -10.56 11.10 0.12
N ARG A 73 -10.88 12.07 -0.72
CA ARG A 73 -11.08 11.86 -2.16
C ARG A 73 -9.81 11.35 -2.83
N ASP A 74 -8.67 11.99 -2.58
CA ASP A 74 -7.40 11.59 -3.19
C ASP A 74 -6.94 10.24 -2.65
N LEU A 75 -7.14 9.99 -1.36
CA LEU A 75 -6.81 8.71 -0.75
C LEU A 75 -7.67 7.58 -1.34
N ALA A 76 -8.96 7.83 -1.55
CA ALA A 76 -9.85 6.85 -2.19
C ALA A 76 -9.38 6.54 -3.61
N ARG A 77 -9.00 7.55 -4.38
CA ARG A 77 -8.52 7.36 -5.76
C ARG A 77 -7.22 6.57 -5.83
N ARG A 78 -6.45 6.53 -4.77
CA ARG A 78 -5.20 5.74 -4.70
C ARG A 78 -5.47 4.25 -4.89
N VAL A 79 -6.68 3.75 -4.58
CA VAL A 79 -7.00 2.32 -4.79
C VAL A 79 -6.88 1.89 -6.25
N LEU A 80 -7.00 2.83 -7.17
CA LEU A 80 -6.84 2.56 -8.60
C LEU A 80 -5.41 2.22 -9.00
N THR A 81 -4.44 2.50 -8.14
CA THR A 81 -3.02 2.20 -8.38
C THR A 81 -2.64 0.77 -7.98
N PHE A 82 -3.50 0.06 -7.25
CA PHE A 82 -3.25 -1.33 -6.90
C PHE A 82 -3.69 -2.24 -8.06
N SER A 83 -2.90 -3.25 -8.35
CA SER A 83 -3.18 -4.17 -9.46
C SER A 83 -4.51 -4.93 -9.29
N SER A 84 -4.89 -5.24 -8.05
CA SER A 84 -6.13 -5.96 -7.74
C SER A 84 -7.38 -5.09 -7.77
N SER A 85 -7.25 -3.77 -7.79
CA SER A 85 -8.37 -2.82 -7.81
C SER A 85 -8.19 -1.73 -8.88
N SER A 86 -7.37 -2.00 -9.89
CA SER A 86 -7.18 -1.10 -11.03
C SER A 86 -8.44 -1.00 -11.88
N PRO A 87 -8.59 0.05 -12.70
CA PRO A 87 -9.75 0.18 -13.59
C PRO A 87 -9.95 -1.03 -14.52
N ASP A 88 -8.88 -1.70 -14.93
CA ASP A 88 -8.94 -2.89 -15.78
C ASP A 88 -9.58 -4.08 -15.06
N VAL A 89 -9.43 -4.17 -13.74
CA VAL A 89 -9.99 -5.24 -12.91
C VAL A 89 -11.42 -4.93 -12.49
N VAL A 90 -11.66 -3.71 -12.02
CA VAL A 90 -12.97 -3.30 -11.48
C VAL A 90 -13.96 -2.95 -12.59
N GLY A 91 -13.46 -2.45 -13.73
CA GLY A 91 -14.26 -2.13 -14.90
C GLY A 91 -15.20 -0.94 -14.66
N ASP A 92 -16.48 -1.12 -15.01
CA ASP A 92 -17.50 -0.09 -14.91
C ASP A 92 -17.93 0.24 -13.47
N LYS A 93 -17.42 -0.50 -12.48
CA LYS A 93 -17.74 -0.31 -11.05
C LYS A 93 -16.79 0.66 -10.35
N VAL A 94 -15.86 1.29 -11.08
CA VAL A 94 -14.86 2.20 -10.50
C VAL A 94 -15.51 3.30 -9.65
N GLU A 95 -16.53 3.99 -10.18
CA GLU A 95 -17.17 5.07 -9.45
C GLU A 95 -17.85 4.59 -8.16
N ALA A 96 -18.51 3.44 -8.21
CA ALA A 96 -19.14 2.86 -7.03
C ALA A 96 -18.10 2.46 -5.98
N MET A 97 -16.97 1.92 -6.40
CA MET A 97 -15.86 1.57 -5.51
C MET A 97 -15.27 2.82 -4.85
N LEU A 98 -14.99 3.87 -5.62
CA LEU A 98 -14.45 5.11 -5.08
C LEU A 98 -15.39 5.74 -4.06
N HIS A 99 -16.69 5.74 -4.36
CA HIS A 99 -17.70 6.25 -3.44
C HIS A 99 -17.73 5.45 -2.13
N ASP A 100 -17.70 4.13 -2.20
CA ASP A 100 -17.69 3.26 -1.03
C ASP A 100 -16.45 3.51 -0.16
N VAL A 101 -15.27 3.59 -0.77
CA VAL A 101 -14.02 3.88 -0.04
C VAL A 101 -14.11 5.25 0.64
N GLU A 102 -14.56 6.28 -0.07
CA GLU A 102 -14.74 7.61 0.50
C GLU A 102 -15.69 7.58 1.71
N GLN A 103 -16.82 6.90 1.59
CA GLN A 103 -17.82 6.83 2.67
C GLN A 103 -17.27 6.12 3.91
N ARG A 104 -16.42 5.13 3.74
CA ARG A 104 -15.78 4.43 4.86
C ARG A 104 -14.69 5.26 5.53
N LEU A 105 -14.02 6.13 4.79
CA LEU A 105 -12.94 6.97 5.32
C LEU A 105 -13.44 8.27 5.95
N LEU A 106 -14.55 8.81 5.49
CA LEU A 106 -15.08 10.10 5.99
C LEU A 106 -15.23 10.16 7.51
N PRO A 107 -15.79 9.14 8.20
CA PRO A 107 -15.89 9.17 9.67
C PRO A 107 -14.54 9.21 10.38
N LEU A 108 -13.49 8.77 9.73
CA LEU A 108 -12.12 8.75 10.28
C LEU A 108 -11.34 10.01 9.92
N SER A 109 -11.92 10.87 9.10
CA SER A 109 -11.29 12.09 8.63
C SER A 109 -11.61 13.27 9.54
N HIS A 110 -10.82 14.33 9.42
CA HIS A 110 -11.11 15.63 10.00
C HIS A 110 -11.42 16.60 8.85
N ASP A 111 -12.69 16.99 8.72
CA ASP A 111 -13.19 17.83 7.63
C ASP A 111 -12.81 17.33 6.22
N GLY A 112 -12.80 16.01 6.04
CA GLY A 112 -12.44 15.38 4.76
C GLY A 112 -10.94 15.21 4.54
N TRP A 113 -10.12 15.45 5.57
CA TRP A 113 -8.67 15.30 5.53
C TRP A 113 -8.20 14.21 6.49
N ILE A 114 -7.22 13.45 6.05
CA ILE A 114 -6.61 12.38 6.83
C ILE A 114 -5.10 12.66 6.94
N THR A 115 -4.55 12.48 8.12
CA THR A 115 -3.10 12.49 8.32
C THR A 115 -2.55 11.12 7.97
N GLU A 116 -1.66 11.07 7.01
CA GLU A 116 -0.95 9.85 6.64
C GLU A 116 0.49 9.91 7.15
N VAL A 117 0.90 8.86 7.84
CA VAL A 117 2.30 8.63 8.21
C VAL A 117 2.90 7.69 7.17
N VAL A 118 3.90 8.17 6.45
CA VAL A 118 4.59 7.40 5.42
C VAL A 118 5.95 6.98 5.94
N ALA A 119 6.22 5.68 5.90
CA ALA A 119 7.53 5.14 6.17
C ALA A 119 8.29 4.95 4.86
N THR A 120 9.48 5.53 4.79
CA THR A 120 10.38 5.36 3.67
C THR A 120 11.62 4.64 4.14
N THR A 121 11.98 3.55 3.49
CA THR A 121 13.18 2.78 3.80
C THR A 121 14.17 2.86 2.66
N ALA A 122 15.45 2.92 2.99
CA ALA A 122 16.54 2.80 2.03
C ALA A 122 17.47 1.70 2.51
N GLN A 123 17.56 0.62 1.76
CA GLN A 123 18.42 -0.52 2.07
C GLN A 123 19.67 -0.45 1.20
N GLU A 124 20.82 -0.41 1.86
CA GLU A 124 22.11 -0.49 1.18
C GLU A 124 22.41 -1.94 0.80
N VAL A 125 22.82 -2.16 -0.44
CA VAL A 125 23.27 -3.45 -0.94
C VAL A 125 24.71 -3.29 -1.43
N LYS A 126 25.60 -4.12 -0.92
CA LYS A 126 27.04 -4.13 -1.25
C LYS A 126 27.43 -5.47 -1.87
N ARG A 127 28.49 -5.41 -2.62
CA ARG A 127 29.18 -6.59 -3.11
C ARG A 127 29.98 -7.28 -2.01
#